data_df9797a27c679bfea7dcc8f6457c4f98
#
_entry.id   df9797a27c679bfea7dcc8f6457c4f98
#
_cell.length_a   1.000
_cell.length_b   1.000
_cell.length_c   1.000
_cell.angle_alpha   90.00
_cell.angle_beta   90.00
_cell.angle_gamma   90.00
#
_symmetry.space_group_name_H-M   'P 1'
#
loop_
_entity.id
_entity.type
_entity.pdbx_description
1 polymer ?
#
loop_
_entity_poly.entity_id
_entity_poly.type
_entity_poly.pdbx_seq_one_letter_code
_entity_poly.pdbx_strand_id
1 'polypeptide(L)'
;MLRDLLVLGYHCEAAHCNFHLRGEESDRDERFVNELCKGLGVTLHVTHFDTVTYASRQHVSVEMAAREMRYDWFEQLRKERGMAVIAVAHHRDDSVETFLLNLIRGAGINGLKGISPHNGCIVRPLLEVSRQDILDYLRCLRQGYVTDSTNLQDEYMRNKIRLNILPML
;
A
#
# COMPACT_ATOMS: atom_id res chain seq x y z
N MET A 1 6.08 -4.25 -9.10
CA MET A 1 6.20 -2.78 -9.27
C MET A 1 7.65 -2.28 -9.19
N LEU A 2 8.37 -2.32 -8.02
CA LEU A 2 9.73 -1.75 -7.93
C LEU A 2 10.67 -2.32 -9.00
N ARG A 3 10.74 -3.65 -9.14
CA ARG A 3 11.55 -4.31 -10.18
C ARG A 3 11.21 -3.84 -11.59
N ASP A 4 9.93 -3.69 -11.89
CA ASP A 4 9.48 -3.30 -13.23
C ASP A 4 9.88 -1.86 -13.54
N LEU A 5 9.74 -0.97 -12.56
CA LEU A 5 10.18 0.42 -12.69
C LEU A 5 11.71 0.51 -12.94
N LEU A 6 12.48 -0.32 -12.23
CA LEU A 6 13.94 -0.40 -12.46
C LEU A 6 14.28 -0.94 -13.85
N VAL A 7 13.58 -1.99 -14.31
CA VAL A 7 13.78 -2.57 -15.66
C VAL A 7 13.42 -1.55 -16.75
N LEU A 8 12.41 -0.72 -16.50
CA LEU A 8 12.02 0.37 -17.39
C LEU A 8 12.97 1.59 -17.34
N GLY A 9 14.02 1.53 -16.52
CA GLY A 9 15.04 2.57 -16.44
C GLY A 9 14.71 3.75 -15.53
N TYR A 10 13.66 3.65 -14.70
CA TYR A 10 13.35 4.70 -13.73
C TYR A 10 14.34 4.67 -12.55
N HIS A 11 14.80 5.85 -12.15
CA HIS A 11 15.48 6.02 -10.87
C HIS A 11 14.48 5.90 -9.73
N CYS A 12 14.67 4.91 -8.86
CA CYS A 12 13.76 4.60 -7.76
C CYS A 12 14.49 4.56 -6.42
N GLU A 13 13.85 5.07 -5.40
CA GLU A 13 14.15 4.81 -3.99
C GLU A 13 12.91 4.19 -3.34
N ALA A 14 13.10 3.37 -2.31
CA ALA A 14 12.01 2.72 -1.61
C ALA A 14 11.76 3.41 -0.26
N ALA A 15 10.48 3.43 0.17
CA ALA A 15 10.07 3.97 1.45
C ALA A 15 9.22 2.94 2.21
N HIS A 16 9.55 2.66 3.45
CA HIS A 16 8.84 1.73 4.33
C HIS A 16 8.46 2.40 5.65
N CYS A 17 7.19 2.26 6.04
CA CYS A 17 6.66 2.73 7.31
C CYS A 17 6.43 1.55 8.24
N ASN A 18 7.12 1.48 9.37
CA ASN A 18 6.83 0.53 10.43
C ASN A 18 5.95 1.23 11.48
N PHE A 19 4.72 0.77 11.60
CA PHE A 19 3.71 1.32 12.52
C PHE A 19 3.66 0.57 13.85
N HIS A 20 4.46 -0.49 14.03
CA HIS A 20 4.50 -1.36 15.20
C HIS A 20 3.14 -1.92 15.66
N LEU A 21 2.15 -1.97 14.76
CA LEU A 21 0.78 -2.40 15.07
C LEU A 21 0.62 -3.92 15.12
N ARG A 22 1.60 -4.69 14.58
CA ARG A 22 1.55 -6.15 14.46
C ARG A 22 2.75 -6.84 15.14
N GLY A 23 3.44 -6.15 16.05
CA GLY A 23 4.60 -6.69 16.78
C GLY A 23 5.66 -7.27 15.83
N GLU A 24 6.06 -8.53 16.05
CA GLU A 24 7.11 -9.21 15.28
C GLU A 24 6.83 -9.31 13.77
N GLU A 25 5.56 -9.30 13.33
CA GLU A 25 5.23 -9.27 11.90
C GLU A 25 5.64 -7.97 11.24
N SER A 26 5.47 -6.84 11.94
CA SER A 26 5.92 -5.54 11.43
C SER A 26 7.43 -5.52 11.20
N ASP A 27 8.19 -6.10 12.13
CA ASP A 27 9.65 -6.17 12.05
C ASP A 27 10.13 -7.19 11.00
N ARG A 28 9.38 -8.30 10.83
CA ARG A 28 9.60 -9.27 9.74
C ARG A 28 9.44 -8.59 8.37
N ASP A 29 8.37 -7.82 8.20
CA ASP A 29 8.06 -7.14 6.95
C ASP A 29 9.13 -6.09 6.61
N GLU A 30 9.61 -5.36 7.61
CA GLU A 30 10.71 -4.40 7.46
C GLU A 30 12.01 -5.10 7.04
N ARG A 31 12.37 -6.21 7.70
CA ARG A 31 13.55 -7.00 7.32
C ARG A 31 13.47 -7.50 5.88
N PHE A 32 12.29 -8.02 5.48
CA PHE A 32 12.05 -8.46 4.11
C PHE A 32 12.25 -7.34 3.09
N VAL A 33 11.70 -6.15 3.34
CA VAL A 33 11.86 -5.00 2.43
C VAL A 33 13.32 -4.56 2.36
N ASN A 34 14.03 -4.57 3.49
CA ASN A 34 15.47 -4.22 3.53
C ASN A 34 16.31 -5.19 2.69
N GLU A 35 16.12 -6.50 2.85
CA GLU A 35 16.81 -7.52 2.07
C GLU A 35 16.51 -7.40 0.56
N LEU A 36 15.24 -7.16 0.22
CA LEU A 36 14.81 -6.97 -1.16
C LEU A 36 15.49 -5.74 -1.78
N CYS A 37 15.46 -4.60 -1.11
CA CYS A 37 16.07 -3.36 -1.62
C CYS A 37 17.59 -3.50 -1.74
N LYS A 38 18.25 -4.13 -0.76
CA LYS A 38 19.68 -4.44 -0.81
C LYS A 38 20.02 -5.33 -2.01
N GLY A 39 19.23 -6.36 -2.25
CA GLY A 39 19.43 -7.26 -3.41
C GLY A 39 19.19 -6.59 -4.77
N LEU A 40 18.39 -5.53 -4.81
CA LEU A 40 18.11 -4.73 -6.01
C LEU A 40 19.03 -3.51 -6.17
N GLY A 41 19.91 -3.22 -5.21
CA GLY A 41 20.75 -2.02 -5.21
C GLY A 41 19.94 -0.72 -5.07
N VAL A 42 18.79 -0.76 -4.39
CA VAL A 42 17.89 0.37 -4.20
C VAL A 42 18.04 0.95 -2.81
N THR A 43 18.14 2.26 -2.70
CA THR A 43 18.12 2.96 -1.41
C THR A 43 16.77 2.77 -0.75
N LEU A 44 16.76 2.29 0.50
CA LEU A 44 15.59 2.15 1.34
C LEU A 44 15.59 3.21 2.44
N HIS A 45 14.48 3.92 2.57
CA HIS A 45 14.19 4.81 3.69
C HIS A 45 13.17 4.13 4.60
N VAL A 46 13.45 4.09 5.90
CA VAL A 46 12.57 3.50 6.91
C VAL A 46 12.21 4.56 7.92
N THR A 47 10.95 4.57 8.35
CA THR A 47 10.48 5.37 9.48
C THR A 47 9.62 4.52 10.41
N HIS A 48 9.66 4.84 11.69
CA HIS A 48 8.87 4.20 12.73
C HIS A 48 7.87 5.20 13.30
N PHE A 49 6.62 4.78 13.49
CA PHE A 49 5.56 5.65 13.97
C PHE A 49 4.92 5.11 15.24
N ASP A 50 4.73 5.98 16.23
CA ASP A 50 3.81 5.74 17.35
C ASP A 50 2.39 6.13 16.94
N THR A 51 1.76 5.22 16.19
CA THR A 51 0.46 5.44 15.57
C THR A 51 -0.67 5.55 16.61
N VAL A 52 -0.56 4.81 17.70
CA VAL A 52 -1.59 4.77 18.76
C VAL A 52 -1.65 6.11 19.48
N THR A 53 -0.49 6.65 19.87
CA THR A 53 -0.42 7.97 20.51
C THR A 53 -0.91 9.08 19.58
N TYR A 54 -0.55 9.02 18.29
CA TYR A 54 -1.02 9.98 17.29
C TYR A 54 -2.54 9.92 17.14
N ALA A 55 -3.12 8.72 16.94
CA ALA A 55 -4.56 8.51 16.79
C ALA A 55 -5.35 9.08 18.00
N SER A 56 -4.87 8.82 19.21
CA SER A 56 -5.47 9.32 20.44
C SER A 56 -5.45 10.85 20.51
N ARG A 57 -4.34 11.49 20.16
CA ARG A 57 -4.19 12.94 20.17
C ARG A 57 -5.06 13.65 19.13
N GLN A 58 -5.19 13.05 17.94
CA GLN A 58 -5.95 13.62 16.83
C GLN A 58 -7.44 13.21 16.84
N HIS A 59 -7.84 12.34 17.77
CA HIS A 59 -9.22 11.81 17.85
C HIS A 59 -9.68 11.12 16.54
N VAL A 60 -8.76 10.39 15.90
CA VAL A 60 -9.02 9.62 14.67
C VAL A 60 -8.80 8.13 14.90
N SER A 61 -9.29 7.29 13.97
CA SER A 61 -8.97 5.85 14.02
C SER A 61 -7.47 5.60 13.77
N VAL A 62 -6.96 4.48 14.31
CA VAL A 62 -5.56 4.05 14.09
C VAL A 62 -5.26 3.89 12.60
N GLU A 63 -6.23 3.42 11.80
CA GLU A 63 -6.11 3.29 10.35
C GLU A 63 -5.96 4.66 9.66
N MET A 64 -6.78 5.66 10.06
CA MET A 64 -6.65 7.03 9.55
C MET A 64 -5.31 7.64 9.94
N ALA A 65 -4.92 7.51 11.21
CA ALA A 65 -3.63 7.98 11.71
C ALA A 65 -2.46 7.40 10.91
N ALA A 66 -2.42 6.08 10.73
CA ALA A 66 -1.39 5.40 9.94
C ALA A 66 -1.36 5.89 8.48
N ARG A 67 -2.54 6.16 7.90
CA ARG A 67 -2.64 6.69 6.55
C ARG A 67 -2.10 8.12 6.45
N GLU A 68 -2.50 9.02 7.32
CA GLU A 68 -2.06 10.42 7.36
C GLU A 68 -0.53 10.48 7.51
N MET A 69 0.00 9.87 8.58
CA MET A 69 1.44 9.85 8.87
C MET A 69 2.26 9.28 7.70
N ARG A 70 1.76 8.23 7.03
CA ARG A 70 2.41 7.64 5.86
C ARG A 70 2.53 8.63 4.71
N TYR A 71 1.43 9.27 4.32
CA TYR A 71 1.42 10.14 3.15
C TYR A 71 2.14 11.46 3.42
N ASP A 72 2.08 11.99 4.63
CA ASP A 72 2.85 13.18 5.02
C ASP A 72 4.35 12.90 4.95
N TRP A 73 4.79 11.77 5.49
CA TRP A 73 6.20 11.40 5.42
C TRP A 73 6.65 11.08 3.98
N PHE A 74 5.84 10.41 3.18
CA PHE A 74 6.18 10.15 1.78
C PHE A 74 6.35 11.46 1.00
N GLU A 75 5.50 12.46 1.24
CA GLU A 75 5.60 13.75 0.56
C GLU A 75 6.82 14.54 1.04
N GLN A 76 7.12 14.49 2.33
CA GLN A 76 8.35 15.07 2.88
C GLN A 76 9.58 14.42 2.23
N LEU A 77 9.68 13.10 2.26
CA LEU A 77 10.79 12.33 1.68
C LEU A 77 10.93 12.61 0.18
N ARG A 78 9.81 12.62 -0.56
CA ARG A 78 9.81 12.95 -1.99
C ARG A 78 10.47 14.29 -2.27
N LYS A 79 10.14 15.33 -1.49
CA LYS A 79 10.73 16.68 -1.61
C LYS A 79 12.21 16.68 -1.25
N GLU A 80 12.57 16.06 -0.14
CA GLU A 80 13.97 15.98 0.35
C GLU A 80 14.88 15.26 -0.66
N ARG A 81 14.36 14.22 -1.32
CA ARG A 81 15.11 13.44 -2.30
C ARG A 81 14.98 13.95 -3.74
N GLY A 82 14.20 15.01 -3.97
CA GLY A 82 13.96 15.57 -5.31
C GLY A 82 13.24 14.61 -6.26
N MET A 83 12.43 13.68 -5.73
CA MET A 83 11.67 12.71 -6.52
C MET A 83 10.45 13.35 -7.18
N ALA A 84 10.17 13.00 -8.42
CA ALA A 84 9.04 13.54 -9.16
C ALA A 84 7.69 13.05 -8.63
N VAL A 85 7.58 11.76 -8.32
CA VAL A 85 6.33 11.10 -7.94
C VAL A 85 6.53 10.09 -6.81
N ILE A 86 5.40 9.72 -6.16
CA ILE A 86 5.29 8.63 -5.21
C ILE A 86 4.50 7.51 -5.89
N ALA A 87 5.13 6.37 -6.17
CA ALA A 87 4.47 5.21 -6.74
C ALA A 87 3.91 4.30 -5.64
N VAL A 88 2.60 4.05 -5.67
CA VAL A 88 1.90 3.19 -4.71
C VAL A 88 1.31 1.97 -5.43
N ALA A 89 1.52 0.78 -4.86
CA ALA A 89 1.16 -0.50 -5.49
C ALA A 89 -0.31 -0.90 -5.29
N HIS A 90 -1.25 0.06 -5.36
CA HIS A 90 -2.67 -0.31 -5.48
C HIS A 90 -2.91 -1.03 -6.79
N HIS A 91 -3.74 -2.07 -6.76
CA HIS A 91 -4.08 -2.90 -7.90
C HIS A 91 -5.59 -2.86 -8.20
N ARG A 92 -6.02 -3.54 -9.26
CA ARG A 92 -7.43 -3.53 -9.71
C ARG A 92 -8.40 -3.93 -8.60
N ASP A 93 -8.09 -4.98 -7.84
CA ASP A 93 -8.99 -5.46 -6.79
C ASP A 93 -9.15 -4.42 -5.67
N ASP A 94 -8.10 -3.63 -5.34
CA ASP A 94 -8.23 -2.51 -4.39
C ASP A 94 -9.22 -1.45 -4.89
N SER A 95 -9.25 -1.20 -6.20
CA SER A 95 -10.19 -0.25 -6.81
C SER A 95 -11.62 -0.76 -6.73
N VAL A 96 -11.83 -2.05 -7.00
CA VAL A 96 -13.15 -2.70 -6.86
C VAL A 96 -13.63 -2.70 -5.42
N GLU A 97 -12.75 -3.04 -4.45
CA GLU A 97 -13.06 -2.96 -3.02
C GLU A 97 -13.47 -1.55 -2.61
N THR A 98 -12.75 -0.54 -3.08
CA THR A 98 -13.05 0.87 -2.79
C THR A 98 -14.39 1.30 -3.39
N PHE A 99 -14.66 0.90 -4.63
CA PHE A 99 -15.96 1.13 -5.27
C PHE A 99 -17.11 0.54 -4.47
N LEU A 100 -17.04 -0.75 -4.11
CA LEU A 100 -18.06 -1.43 -3.33
C LEU A 100 -18.24 -0.85 -1.94
N LEU A 101 -17.14 -0.51 -1.26
CA LEU A 101 -17.17 0.14 0.04
C LEU A 101 -17.91 1.49 -0.01
N ASN A 102 -17.62 2.28 -1.04
CA ASN A 102 -18.26 3.58 -1.24
C ASN A 102 -19.74 3.43 -1.63
N LEU A 103 -20.08 2.42 -2.42
CA LEU A 103 -21.46 2.09 -2.78
C LEU A 103 -22.28 1.73 -1.52
N ILE A 104 -21.76 0.84 -0.67
CA ILE A 104 -22.38 0.42 0.59
C ILE A 104 -22.58 1.61 1.55
N ARG A 105 -21.63 2.56 1.55
CA ARG A 105 -21.72 3.78 2.37
C ARG A 105 -22.64 4.85 1.81
N GLY A 106 -23.25 4.62 0.64
CA GLY A 106 -24.13 5.59 0.00
C GLY A 106 -23.39 6.79 -0.58
N ALA A 107 -22.13 6.63 -0.96
CA ALA A 107 -21.36 7.71 -1.59
C ALA A 107 -22.01 8.11 -2.93
N GLY A 108 -22.10 9.41 -3.22
CA GLY A 108 -22.56 9.91 -4.52
C GLY A 108 -21.64 9.51 -5.68
N ILE A 109 -22.01 9.87 -6.90
CA ILE A 109 -21.33 9.49 -8.16
C ILE A 109 -19.80 9.70 -8.10
N ASN A 110 -19.33 10.73 -7.42
CA ASN A 110 -17.90 10.99 -7.28
C ASN A 110 -17.18 9.93 -6.41
N GLY A 111 -17.86 9.34 -5.44
CA GLY A 111 -17.32 8.24 -4.61
C GLY A 111 -17.27 6.91 -5.35
N LEU A 112 -18.06 6.73 -6.40
CA LEU A 112 -18.13 5.49 -7.17
C LEU A 112 -17.05 5.36 -8.26
N LYS A 113 -16.13 6.29 -8.35
CA LYS A 113 -15.04 6.25 -9.35
C LYS A 113 -13.90 5.27 -8.99
N GLY A 114 -13.97 4.61 -7.80
CA GLY A 114 -12.90 3.76 -7.32
C GLY A 114 -11.64 4.56 -6.98
N ILE A 115 -10.48 3.96 -7.23
CA ILE A 115 -9.17 4.59 -6.99
C ILE A 115 -8.67 5.25 -8.28
N SER A 116 -8.34 6.53 -8.22
CA SER A 116 -7.76 7.23 -9.37
C SER A 116 -6.32 6.75 -9.64
N PRO A 117 -5.92 6.55 -10.92
CA PRO A 117 -4.55 6.18 -11.26
C PRO A 117 -3.52 7.27 -10.89
N HIS A 118 -3.97 8.52 -10.84
CA HIS A 118 -3.13 9.66 -10.51
C HIS A 118 -3.86 10.61 -9.55
N ASN A 119 -3.15 11.08 -8.52
CA ASN A 119 -3.66 12.10 -7.59
C ASN A 119 -2.49 12.95 -7.06
N GLY A 120 -2.34 14.18 -7.59
CA GLY A 120 -1.20 15.03 -7.29
C GLY A 120 0.11 14.35 -7.72
N CYS A 121 1.05 14.16 -6.79
CA CYS A 121 2.30 13.45 -7.05
C CYS A 121 2.22 11.93 -6.86
N ILE A 122 1.05 11.39 -6.48
CA ILE A 122 0.85 9.95 -6.26
C ILE A 122 0.41 9.29 -7.56
N VAL A 123 1.14 8.26 -8.00
CA VAL A 123 0.82 7.43 -9.16
C VAL A 123 0.59 5.97 -8.76
N ARG A 124 -0.24 5.25 -9.49
CA ARG A 124 -0.61 3.84 -9.21
C ARG A 124 -0.44 2.97 -10.45
N PRO A 125 0.79 2.54 -10.74
CA PRO A 125 1.10 1.84 -12.00
C PRO A 125 0.42 0.47 -12.15
N LEU A 126 -0.01 -0.16 -11.04
CA LEU A 126 -0.60 -1.50 -11.04
C LEU A 126 -2.14 -1.50 -11.03
N LEU A 127 -2.79 -0.33 -11.19
CA LEU A 127 -4.24 -0.21 -11.00
C LEU A 127 -5.07 -1.06 -12.00
N GLU A 128 -4.52 -1.34 -13.18
CA GLU A 128 -5.16 -2.18 -14.21
C GLU A 128 -4.84 -3.68 -14.07
N VAL A 129 -3.94 -4.04 -13.14
CA VAL A 129 -3.46 -5.40 -12.94
C VAL A 129 -4.18 -6.04 -11.76
N SER A 130 -4.62 -7.30 -11.87
CA SER A 130 -5.23 -8.02 -10.76
C SER A 130 -4.18 -8.48 -9.74
N ARG A 131 -4.64 -8.77 -8.52
CA ARG A 131 -3.80 -9.42 -7.50
C ARG A 131 -3.28 -10.76 -7.99
N GLN A 132 -4.09 -11.54 -8.73
CA GLN A 132 -3.67 -12.83 -9.25
C GLN A 132 -2.55 -12.69 -10.27
N ASP A 133 -2.66 -11.75 -11.21
CA ASP A 133 -1.61 -11.49 -12.21
C ASP A 133 -0.28 -11.10 -11.52
N ILE A 134 -0.35 -10.30 -10.44
CA ILE A 134 0.83 -9.94 -9.65
C ILE A 134 1.46 -11.17 -9.00
N LEU A 135 0.66 -12.07 -8.42
CA LEU A 135 1.16 -13.29 -7.78
C LEU A 135 1.81 -14.24 -8.80
N ASP A 136 1.18 -14.40 -9.98
CA ASP A 136 1.70 -15.24 -11.05
C ASP A 136 3.03 -14.68 -11.60
N TYR A 137 3.09 -13.36 -11.77
CA TYR A 137 4.33 -12.68 -12.14
C TYR A 137 5.46 -12.88 -11.11
N LEU A 138 5.16 -12.74 -9.81
CA LEU A 138 6.13 -13.00 -8.75
C LEU A 138 6.64 -14.45 -8.75
N ARG A 139 5.75 -15.42 -9.05
CA ARG A 139 6.15 -16.84 -9.21
C ARG A 139 7.11 -17.01 -10.39
N CYS A 140 6.82 -16.40 -11.56
CA CYS A 140 7.70 -16.42 -12.72
C CYS A 140 9.08 -15.85 -12.39
N LEU A 141 9.15 -14.81 -11.61
CA LEU A 141 10.40 -14.19 -11.16
C LEU A 141 11.09 -14.93 -10.01
N ARG A 142 10.47 -15.97 -9.45
CA ARG A 142 10.89 -16.63 -8.21
C ARG A 142 11.14 -15.62 -7.07
N GLN A 143 10.33 -14.57 -7.03
CA GLN A 143 10.42 -13.51 -6.04
C GLN A 143 9.51 -13.83 -4.85
N GLY A 144 10.09 -13.94 -3.66
CA GLY A 144 9.34 -14.04 -2.42
C GLY A 144 8.52 -12.77 -2.12
N TYR A 145 7.50 -12.93 -1.32
CA TYR A 145 6.68 -11.83 -0.79
C TYR A 145 6.20 -12.17 0.62
N VAL A 146 5.80 -11.16 1.37
CA VAL A 146 5.17 -11.33 2.69
C VAL A 146 3.68 -11.08 2.58
N THR A 147 2.91 -11.84 3.36
CA THR A 147 1.46 -11.66 3.47
C THR A 147 1.15 -11.07 4.83
N ASP A 148 0.39 -9.98 4.82
CA ASP A 148 -0.14 -9.38 6.03
C ASP A 148 -1.27 -10.25 6.59
N SER A 149 -1.13 -10.76 7.81
CA SER A 149 -2.10 -11.64 8.46
C SER A 149 -3.46 -10.98 8.67
N THR A 150 -3.49 -9.66 8.83
CA THR A 150 -4.75 -8.91 8.98
C THR A 150 -5.63 -8.97 7.73
N ASN A 151 -5.07 -9.26 6.56
CA ASN A 151 -5.84 -9.45 5.33
C ASN A 151 -6.76 -10.69 5.34
N LEU A 152 -6.52 -11.62 6.27
CA LEU A 152 -7.30 -12.85 6.42
C LEU A 152 -8.41 -12.71 7.47
N GLN A 153 -8.47 -11.60 8.19
CA GLN A 153 -9.46 -11.32 9.22
C GLN A 153 -10.59 -10.48 8.63
N ASP A 154 -11.85 -10.84 8.92
CA ASP A 154 -13.02 -10.14 8.39
C ASP A 154 -13.56 -9.02 9.31
N GLU A 155 -12.79 -8.61 10.31
CA GLU A 155 -13.17 -7.54 11.24
C GLU A 155 -13.37 -6.19 10.54
N TYR A 156 -12.57 -5.91 9.51
CA TYR A 156 -12.66 -4.68 8.75
C TYR A 156 -13.63 -4.81 7.56
N MET A 157 -14.47 -3.81 7.36
CA MET A 157 -15.45 -3.80 6.25
C MET A 157 -14.82 -4.09 4.88
N ARG A 158 -13.61 -3.60 4.64
CA ARG A 158 -12.88 -3.86 3.40
C ARG A 158 -12.53 -5.34 3.23
N ASN A 159 -12.12 -5.98 4.31
CA ASN A 159 -11.83 -7.43 4.29
C ASN A 159 -13.12 -8.25 4.12
N LYS A 160 -14.24 -7.83 4.72
CA LYS A 160 -15.56 -8.46 4.46
C LYS A 160 -15.93 -8.41 2.99
N ILE A 161 -15.71 -7.29 2.33
CA ILE A 161 -15.94 -7.16 0.89
C ILE A 161 -15.05 -8.15 0.13
N ARG A 162 -13.75 -8.18 0.43
CA ARG A 162 -12.77 -9.06 -0.23
C ARG A 162 -13.07 -10.54 -0.04
N LEU A 163 -13.38 -10.96 1.19
CA LEU A 163 -13.51 -12.37 1.54
C LEU A 163 -14.91 -12.93 1.29
N ASN A 164 -15.95 -12.10 1.41
CA ASN A 164 -17.32 -12.58 1.42
C ASN A 164 -18.14 -12.08 0.21
N ILE A 165 -17.88 -10.90 -0.30
CA ILE A 165 -18.69 -10.32 -1.39
C ILE A 165 -18.04 -10.56 -2.77
N LEU A 166 -16.75 -10.24 -2.92
CA LEU A 166 -16.07 -10.39 -4.22
C LEU A 166 -16.09 -11.81 -4.78
N PRO A 167 -15.96 -12.89 -3.96
CA PRO A 167 -16.06 -14.25 -4.49
C PRO A 167 -17.44 -14.64 -5.00
N MET A 168 -18.48 -13.85 -4.72
CA MET A 168 -19.86 -14.09 -5.17
C MET A 168 -20.20 -13.37 -6.47
N LEU A 169 -19.35 -12.43 -6.92
CA LEU A 169 -19.51 -11.64 -8.14
C LEU A 169 -18.68 -12.20 -9.29
#